data_3016e907e85171e50d352a016462e558
#
_entry.id   3016e907e85171e50d352a016462e558
#
_cell.length_a   1.000
_cell.length_b   1.000
_cell.length_c   1.000
_cell.angle_alpha   90.00
_cell.angle_beta   90.00
_cell.angle_gamma   90.00
#
_symmetry.space_group_name_H-M   'P 1'
#
loop_
_entity.id
_entity.type
_entity.pdbx_description
1 polymer ?
#
loop_
_entity_poly.entity_id
_entity_poly.type
_entity_poly.pdbx_seq_one_letter_code
_entity_poly.pdbx_strand_id
1 'polypeptide(L)'
;PMTTPTQRKNLIRKLLKGIETGDPAAPAVVNESKYIQHNPQTQEGSEGLTALFARLSKTNPRVNIVRAFADGDFVFAHTEYDFATRRIGFEVFRFEADQAVEHWDNIQPRRGPNPSGRSMVDGPTTATDLDRTDENRRLVRSLAQDVLIGRRLDLLPRYVDAEHLAQHN
;
A
#
# COMPACT_ATOMS: atom_id res chain seq x y z
N PRO A 1 -1.26 11.92 -22.95
CA PRO A 1 0.02 11.79 -22.25
C PRO A 1 -0.14 10.84 -21.07
N MET A 2 0.83 9.94 -20.88
CA MET A 2 0.80 9.01 -19.76
C MET A 2 1.08 9.75 -18.46
N THR A 3 0.40 9.35 -17.36
CA THR A 3 0.66 9.87 -16.02
C THR A 3 2.11 9.59 -15.59
N THR A 4 2.69 10.56 -14.88
CA THR A 4 3.99 10.38 -14.22
C THR A 4 3.84 9.57 -12.93
N PRO A 5 4.94 9.01 -12.38
CA PRO A 5 4.90 8.36 -11.07
C PRO A 5 4.32 9.25 -9.96
N THR A 6 4.68 10.53 -9.93
CA THR A 6 4.14 11.49 -8.97
C THR A 6 2.63 11.69 -9.15
N GLN A 7 2.16 11.81 -10.38
CA GLN A 7 0.73 11.93 -10.66
C GLN A 7 -0.03 10.68 -10.24
N ARG A 8 0.51 9.49 -10.49
CA ARG A 8 -0.10 8.22 -10.06
C ARG A 8 -0.20 8.12 -8.53
N LYS A 9 0.84 8.51 -7.81
CA LYS A 9 0.79 8.59 -6.34
C LYS A 9 -0.30 9.54 -5.86
N ASN A 10 -0.41 10.71 -6.49
CA ASN A 10 -1.43 11.69 -6.14
C ASN A 10 -2.85 11.19 -6.43
N LEU A 11 -3.04 10.44 -7.52
CA LEU A 11 -4.32 9.80 -7.83
C LEU A 11 -4.71 8.76 -6.77
N ILE A 12 -3.76 7.95 -6.31
CA ILE A 12 -4.02 6.97 -5.25
C ILE A 12 -4.29 7.67 -3.91
N ARG A 13 -3.58 8.75 -3.59
CA ARG A 13 -3.89 9.58 -2.42
C ARG A 13 -5.32 10.13 -2.49
N LYS A 14 -5.73 10.62 -3.66
CA LYS A 14 -7.10 11.10 -3.90
C LYS A 14 -8.13 9.99 -3.69
N LEU A 15 -7.88 8.80 -4.23
CA LEU A 15 -8.77 7.64 -4.08
C LEU A 15 -8.95 7.27 -2.61
N LEU A 16 -7.86 7.04 -1.90
CA LEU A 16 -7.89 6.59 -0.51
C LEU A 16 -8.43 7.68 0.43
N LYS A 17 -8.02 8.92 0.24
CA LYS A 17 -8.51 10.05 1.04
C LYS A 17 -9.99 10.33 0.78
N GLY A 18 -10.47 9.97 -0.41
CA GLY A 18 -11.89 10.05 -0.77
C GLY A 18 -12.81 9.23 0.14
N ILE A 19 -12.29 8.17 0.76
CA ILE A 19 -13.03 7.41 1.78
C ILE A 19 -13.42 8.32 2.96
N GLU A 20 -12.47 9.14 3.42
CA GLU A 20 -12.68 10.08 4.54
C GLU A 20 -13.52 11.29 4.12
N THR A 21 -13.21 11.88 2.97
CA THR A 21 -13.78 13.14 2.53
C THR A 21 -15.14 12.99 1.86
N GLY A 22 -15.48 11.80 1.36
CA GLY A 22 -16.67 11.57 0.56
C GLY A 22 -16.59 12.19 -0.84
N ASP A 23 -15.37 12.49 -1.35
CA ASP A 23 -15.19 13.07 -2.67
C ASP A 23 -15.80 12.15 -3.76
N PRO A 24 -16.86 12.60 -4.46
CA PRO A 24 -17.52 11.77 -5.46
C PRO A 24 -16.66 11.48 -6.68
N ALA A 25 -15.58 12.25 -6.88
CA ALA A 25 -14.64 12.03 -7.97
C ALA A 25 -13.57 10.97 -7.65
N ALA A 26 -13.43 10.54 -6.39
CA ALA A 26 -12.40 9.59 -6.01
C ALA A 26 -12.52 8.24 -6.74
N PRO A 27 -13.71 7.61 -6.90
CA PRO A 27 -13.81 6.34 -7.62
C PRO A 27 -13.42 6.42 -9.10
N ALA A 28 -13.39 7.60 -9.71
CA ALA A 28 -12.97 7.80 -11.11
C ALA A 28 -11.47 7.57 -11.32
N VAL A 29 -10.68 7.42 -10.27
CA VAL A 29 -9.26 7.04 -10.35
C VAL A 29 -9.09 5.63 -10.92
N VAL A 30 -10.07 4.75 -10.72
CA VAL A 30 -10.04 3.41 -11.32
C VAL A 30 -10.73 3.39 -12.67
N ASN A 31 -10.31 2.45 -13.53
CA ASN A 31 -10.98 2.23 -14.81
C ASN A 31 -12.30 1.51 -14.59
N GLU A 32 -13.39 2.10 -15.05
CA GLU A 32 -14.74 1.59 -14.81
C GLU A 32 -15.00 0.20 -15.43
N SER A 33 -14.42 -0.04 -16.60
CA SER A 33 -14.63 -1.28 -17.36
C SER A 33 -13.58 -2.35 -17.08
N LYS A 34 -12.46 -1.98 -16.45
CA LYS A 34 -11.33 -2.87 -16.20
C LYS A 34 -10.71 -2.53 -14.85
N TYR A 35 -11.23 -3.10 -13.79
CA TYR A 35 -10.64 -2.97 -12.46
C TYR A 35 -10.73 -4.31 -11.74
N ILE A 36 -9.59 -4.99 -11.66
CA ILE A 36 -9.46 -6.28 -10.99
C ILE A 36 -9.27 -6.03 -9.51
N GLN A 37 -10.15 -6.55 -8.68
CA GLN A 37 -10.13 -6.36 -7.24
C GLN A 37 -9.82 -7.68 -6.54
N HIS A 38 -8.74 -7.70 -5.77
CA HIS A 38 -8.32 -8.88 -5.00
C HIS A 38 -8.76 -8.83 -3.53
N ASN A 39 -9.35 -7.73 -3.08
CA ASN A 39 -9.96 -7.67 -1.75
C ASN A 39 -11.27 -8.47 -1.75
N PRO A 40 -11.40 -9.49 -0.88
CA PRO A 40 -12.58 -10.38 -0.90
C PRO A 40 -13.88 -9.71 -0.46
N GLN A 41 -13.82 -8.50 0.11
CA GLN A 41 -14.99 -7.78 0.60
C GLN A 41 -15.44 -6.66 -0.34
N THR A 42 -14.76 -6.47 -1.47
CA THR A 42 -15.03 -5.38 -2.40
C THR A 42 -15.27 -5.93 -3.79
N GLN A 43 -16.36 -5.53 -4.42
CA GLN A 43 -16.65 -5.87 -5.81
C GLN A 43 -15.75 -5.11 -6.76
N GLU A 44 -15.57 -5.64 -7.96
CA GLU A 44 -14.76 -5.03 -9.01
C GLU A 44 -15.42 -3.77 -9.59
N GLY A 45 -14.60 -2.92 -10.22
CA GLY A 45 -15.00 -1.71 -10.89
C GLY A 45 -15.30 -0.53 -9.98
N SER A 46 -15.66 0.60 -10.60
CA SER A 46 -15.96 1.83 -9.86
C SER A 46 -17.24 1.72 -9.03
N GLU A 47 -18.20 0.90 -9.44
CA GLU A 47 -19.42 0.62 -8.67
C GLU A 47 -19.10 -0.06 -7.34
N GLY A 48 -18.19 -1.04 -7.35
CA GLY A 48 -17.73 -1.71 -6.14
C GLY A 48 -17.08 -0.74 -5.16
N LEU A 49 -16.26 0.19 -5.65
CA LEU A 49 -15.67 1.23 -4.82
C LEU A 49 -16.68 2.22 -4.30
N THR A 50 -17.63 2.64 -5.12
CA THR A 50 -18.71 3.55 -4.70
C THR A 50 -19.54 2.93 -3.58
N ALA A 51 -19.87 1.65 -3.70
CA ALA A 51 -20.59 0.91 -2.66
C ALA A 51 -19.79 0.78 -1.39
N LEU A 52 -18.48 0.49 -1.49
CA LEU A 52 -17.55 0.44 -0.36
C LEU A 52 -17.49 1.80 0.35
N PHE A 53 -17.31 2.89 -0.37
CA PHE A 53 -17.22 4.24 0.19
C PHE A 53 -18.52 4.62 0.91
N ALA A 54 -19.67 4.26 0.33
CA ALA A 54 -20.97 4.48 0.96
C ALA A 54 -21.12 3.73 2.30
N ARG A 55 -20.66 2.48 2.36
CA ARG A 55 -20.63 1.71 3.62
C ARG A 55 -19.72 2.33 4.65
N LEU A 56 -18.50 2.69 4.24
CA LEU A 56 -17.48 3.24 5.14
C LEU A 56 -17.84 4.64 5.63
N SER A 57 -18.55 5.45 4.83
CA SER A 57 -18.95 6.79 5.24
C SER A 57 -19.77 6.82 6.53
N LYS A 58 -20.47 5.73 6.84
CA LYS A 58 -21.27 5.58 8.07
C LYS A 58 -20.44 5.38 9.33
N THR A 59 -19.16 5.12 9.20
CA THR A 59 -18.22 4.86 10.31
C THR A 59 -17.46 6.10 10.77
N ASN A 60 -17.75 7.29 10.21
CA ASN A 60 -16.94 8.49 10.40
C ASN A 60 -15.47 8.21 10.06
N PRO A 61 -15.16 7.83 8.82
CA PRO A 61 -13.87 7.24 8.47
C PRO A 61 -12.72 8.25 8.54
N ARG A 62 -11.56 7.75 8.96
CA ARG A 62 -10.29 8.50 8.91
C ARG A 62 -9.28 7.71 8.11
N VAL A 63 -8.54 8.40 7.26
CA VAL A 63 -7.50 7.83 6.41
C VAL A 63 -6.24 8.68 6.55
N ASN A 64 -5.17 8.07 7.02
CA ASN A 64 -3.84 8.66 7.03
C ASN A 64 -2.93 7.85 6.10
N ILE A 65 -2.44 8.48 5.04
CA ILE A 65 -1.49 7.86 4.12
C ILE A 65 -0.09 8.19 4.64
N VAL A 66 0.53 7.22 5.30
CA VAL A 66 1.83 7.39 5.97
C VAL A 66 2.94 7.58 4.95
N ARG A 67 2.96 6.72 3.92
CA ARG A 67 3.93 6.78 2.83
C ARG A 67 3.33 6.21 1.55
N ALA A 68 3.83 6.69 0.42
CA ALA A 68 3.47 6.17 -0.89
C ALA A 68 4.69 6.17 -1.80
N PHE A 69 4.86 5.10 -2.56
CA PHE A 69 5.95 4.94 -3.52
C PHE A 69 5.38 4.49 -4.86
N ALA A 70 6.08 4.84 -5.93
CA ALA A 70 5.73 4.37 -7.27
C ALA A 70 6.95 3.71 -7.93
N ASP A 71 6.71 2.59 -8.59
CA ASP A 71 7.71 1.88 -9.38
C ASP A 71 7.03 1.34 -10.66
N GLY A 72 7.42 1.87 -11.82
CA GLY A 72 6.80 1.53 -13.09
C GLY A 72 5.30 1.80 -13.05
N ASP A 73 4.51 0.77 -13.36
CA ASP A 73 3.06 0.86 -13.39
C ASP A 73 2.40 0.69 -12.02
N PHE A 74 3.19 0.47 -10.98
CA PHE A 74 2.67 0.18 -9.65
C PHE A 74 2.79 1.37 -8.71
N VAL A 75 1.78 1.52 -7.85
CA VAL A 75 1.83 2.43 -6.70
C VAL A 75 1.57 1.61 -5.44
N PHE A 76 2.45 1.79 -4.47
CA PHE A 76 2.32 1.24 -3.13
C PHE A 76 1.94 2.35 -2.15
N ALA A 77 1.00 2.08 -1.25
CA ALA A 77 0.68 2.97 -0.14
C ALA A 77 0.61 2.18 1.17
N HIS A 78 1.20 2.76 2.22
CA HIS A 78 1.10 2.27 3.58
C HIS A 78 0.23 3.24 4.36
N THR A 79 -0.85 2.74 4.95
CA THR A 79 -1.95 3.57 5.44
C THR A 79 -2.33 3.20 6.86
N GLU A 80 -2.90 4.20 7.57
CA GLU A 80 -3.67 3.97 8.78
C GLU A 80 -5.12 4.29 8.47
N TYR A 81 -6.01 3.39 8.89
CA TYR A 81 -7.45 3.55 8.76
C TYR A 81 -8.13 3.56 10.13
N ASP A 82 -9.17 4.36 10.26
CA ASP A 82 -10.16 4.23 11.33
C ASP A 82 -11.54 4.18 10.68
N PHE A 83 -12.10 2.97 10.63
CA PHE A 83 -13.45 2.68 10.11
C PHE A 83 -14.28 2.09 11.25
N ALA A 84 -14.42 2.83 12.36
CA ALA A 84 -14.90 2.38 13.65
C ALA A 84 -13.90 1.51 14.42
N THR A 85 -12.96 0.88 13.76
CA THR A 85 -11.80 0.20 14.34
C THR A 85 -10.53 0.63 13.63
N ARG A 86 -9.41 0.71 14.38
CA ARG A 86 -8.13 1.15 13.82
C ARG A 86 -7.41 0.00 13.13
N ARG A 87 -6.95 0.26 11.91
CA ARG A 87 -6.29 -0.73 11.05
C ARG A 87 -5.07 -0.13 10.35
N ILE A 88 -4.21 -1.02 9.88
CA ILE A 88 -3.08 -0.70 8.99
C ILE A 88 -3.36 -1.34 7.65
N GLY A 89 -3.16 -0.60 6.56
CA GLY A 89 -3.28 -1.10 5.20
C GLY A 89 -1.95 -1.07 4.44
N PHE A 90 -1.70 -2.12 3.69
CA PHE A 90 -0.69 -2.18 2.63
C PHE A 90 -1.44 -2.30 1.32
N GLU A 91 -1.43 -1.22 0.55
CA GLU A 91 -2.19 -1.09 -0.68
C GLU A 91 -1.26 -1.14 -1.88
N VAL A 92 -1.60 -1.92 -2.90
CA VAL A 92 -0.88 -1.94 -4.18
C VAL A 92 -1.87 -1.74 -5.31
N PHE A 93 -1.58 -0.80 -6.18
CA PHE A 93 -2.37 -0.52 -7.37
C PHE A 93 -1.50 -0.63 -8.61
N ARG A 94 -2.03 -1.24 -9.67
CA ARG A 94 -1.41 -1.24 -10.98
C ARG A 94 -2.19 -0.33 -11.93
N PHE A 95 -1.45 0.49 -12.66
CA PHE A 95 -1.98 1.43 -13.63
C PHE A 95 -1.82 0.92 -15.07
N GLU A 96 -2.79 1.25 -15.89
CA GLU A 96 -2.65 1.28 -17.34
C GLU A 96 -3.04 2.68 -17.80
N ALA A 97 -2.17 3.34 -18.57
CA ALA A 97 -2.34 4.76 -18.92
C ALA A 97 -2.57 5.61 -17.65
N ASP A 98 -3.72 6.20 -17.53
CA ASP A 98 -4.02 7.21 -16.50
C ASP A 98 -4.93 6.71 -15.38
N GLN A 99 -5.28 5.42 -15.37
CA GLN A 99 -6.22 4.86 -14.41
C GLN A 99 -5.69 3.58 -13.77
N ALA A 100 -6.07 3.35 -12.53
CA ALA A 100 -5.81 2.08 -11.86
C ALA A 100 -6.71 0.99 -12.44
N VAL A 101 -6.12 -0.17 -12.75
CA VAL A 101 -6.81 -1.32 -13.36
C VAL A 101 -6.73 -2.58 -12.51
N GLU A 102 -5.96 -2.56 -11.43
CA GLU A 102 -5.82 -3.71 -10.54
C GLU A 102 -5.39 -3.27 -9.15
N HIS A 103 -5.89 -3.96 -8.14
CA HIS A 103 -5.67 -3.62 -6.73
C HIS A 103 -5.48 -4.87 -5.88
N TRP A 104 -4.48 -4.83 -5.02
CA TRP A 104 -4.25 -5.78 -3.94
C TRP A 104 -4.13 -5.01 -2.64
N ASP A 105 -4.58 -5.60 -1.55
CA ASP A 105 -4.33 -5.07 -0.23
C ASP A 105 -4.08 -6.16 0.80
N ASN A 106 -3.50 -5.73 1.89
CA ASN A 106 -3.40 -6.50 3.12
C ASN A 106 -3.73 -5.55 4.27
N ILE A 107 -4.80 -5.84 4.99
CA ILE A 107 -5.29 -4.99 6.07
C ILE A 107 -5.27 -5.80 7.36
N GLN A 108 -4.71 -5.20 8.42
CA GLN A 108 -4.60 -5.84 9.72
C GLN A 108 -4.97 -4.87 10.84
N PRO A 109 -5.39 -5.37 12.01
CA PRO A 109 -5.66 -4.51 13.15
C PRO A 109 -4.42 -3.70 13.56
N ARG A 110 -4.62 -2.43 13.89
CA ARG A 110 -3.55 -1.63 14.48
C ARG A 110 -3.34 -2.03 15.93
N ARG A 111 -2.09 -2.32 16.25
CA ARG A 111 -1.64 -2.63 17.60
C ARG A 111 -0.76 -1.50 18.14
N GLY A 112 -0.61 -1.43 19.45
CA GLY A 112 0.34 -0.54 20.10
C GLY A 112 1.80 -0.88 19.75
N PRO A 113 2.77 -0.08 20.24
CA PRO A 113 4.18 -0.32 19.94
C PRO A 113 4.61 -1.75 20.31
N ASN A 114 5.51 -2.29 19.50
CA ASN A 114 6.07 -3.62 19.75
C ASN A 114 7.06 -3.59 20.96
N PRO A 115 7.61 -4.74 21.38
CA PRO A 115 8.57 -4.79 22.51
C PRO A 115 9.80 -3.90 22.33
N SER A 116 10.17 -3.55 21.07
CA SER A 116 11.27 -2.61 20.79
C SER A 116 10.85 -1.14 20.83
N GLY A 117 9.59 -0.84 21.17
CA GLY A 117 9.06 0.52 21.25
C GLY A 117 8.69 1.14 19.90
N ARG A 118 8.67 0.36 18.82
CA ARG A 118 8.34 0.85 17.47
C ARG A 118 6.87 0.68 17.14
N SER A 119 6.29 1.72 16.53
CA SER A 119 4.94 1.62 16.02
C SER A 119 4.91 0.88 14.67
N MET A 120 3.73 0.41 14.28
CA MET A 120 3.53 -0.27 12.99
C MET A 120 3.76 0.65 11.79
N VAL A 121 3.80 1.96 11.98
CA VAL A 121 3.81 2.95 10.88
C VAL A 121 4.89 4.01 11.00
N ASP A 122 5.73 3.99 12.03
CA ASP A 122 6.84 4.94 12.12
C ASP A 122 7.98 4.59 11.15
N GLY A 123 9.06 5.35 11.18
CA GLY A 123 10.18 5.19 10.29
C GLY A 123 10.16 6.15 9.10
N PRO A 124 11.13 6.05 8.18
CA PRO A 124 11.26 6.94 7.04
C PRO A 124 10.06 6.89 6.10
N THR A 125 9.66 8.04 5.57
CA THR A 125 8.55 8.17 4.63
C THR A 125 8.99 8.57 3.22
N THR A 126 10.28 8.84 3.04
CA THR A 126 10.86 9.24 1.76
C THR A 126 11.77 8.12 1.26
N ALA A 127 11.63 7.76 -0.01
CA ALA A 127 12.52 6.81 -0.65
C ALA A 127 13.92 7.41 -0.82
N THR A 128 14.94 6.59 -0.55
CA THR A 128 16.36 6.90 -0.75
C THR A 128 16.98 5.87 -1.69
N ASP A 129 18.23 6.10 -2.09
CA ASP A 129 18.97 5.17 -2.94
C ASP A 129 18.28 4.85 -4.26
N LEU A 130 17.63 5.84 -4.87
CA LEU A 130 16.87 5.67 -6.12
C LEU A 130 17.74 5.22 -7.29
N ASP A 131 19.03 5.51 -7.24
CA ASP A 131 20.03 5.06 -8.20
C ASP A 131 20.40 3.56 -8.04
N ARG A 132 19.99 2.95 -6.92
CA ARG A 132 20.25 1.55 -6.61
C ARG A 132 18.97 0.68 -6.66
N THR A 133 17.93 1.15 -7.30
CA THR A 133 16.62 0.48 -7.34
C THR A 133 16.72 -0.96 -7.86
N ASP A 134 17.43 -1.20 -8.95
CA ASP A 134 17.54 -2.54 -9.53
C ASP A 134 18.37 -3.49 -8.64
N GLU A 135 19.42 -2.99 -8.04
CA GLU A 135 20.23 -3.75 -7.07
C GLU A 135 19.39 -4.14 -5.85
N ASN A 136 18.67 -3.18 -5.29
CA ASN A 136 17.83 -3.42 -4.12
C ASN A 136 16.67 -4.37 -4.44
N ARG A 137 16.08 -4.26 -5.63
CA ARG A 137 15.03 -5.19 -6.08
C ARG A 137 15.55 -6.62 -6.15
N ARG A 138 16.75 -6.83 -6.71
CA ARG A 138 17.37 -8.16 -6.77
C ARG A 138 17.66 -8.70 -5.37
N LEU A 139 18.15 -7.85 -4.47
CA LEU A 139 18.44 -8.23 -3.09
C LEU A 139 17.18 -8.69 -2.35
N VAL A 140 16.11 -7.91 -2.42
CA VAL A 140 14.84 -8.22 -1.76
C VAL A 140 14.21 -9.48 -2.37
N ARG A 141 14.29 -9.66 -3.69
CA ARG A 141 13.81 -10.87 -4.35
C ARG A 141 14.57 -12.11 -3.88
N SER A 142 15.90 -12.01 -3.76
CA SER A 142 16.73 -13.10 -3.26
C SER A 142 16.43 -13.43 -1.81
N LEU A 143 16.21 -12.43 -0.97
CA LEU A 143 15.75 -12.62 0.41
C LEU A 143 14.44 -13.41 0.45
N ALA A 144 13.47 -13.02 -0.35
CA ALA A 144 12.18 -13.70 -0.41
C ALA A 144 12.34 -15.17 -0.85
N GLN A 145 13.12 -15.42 -1.87
CA GLN A 145 13.33 -16.77 -2.41
C GLN A 145 14.14 -17.66 -1.46
N ASP A 146 15.23 -17.17 -0.91
CA ASP A 146 16.14 -17.96 -0.09
C ASP A 146 15.58 -18.17 1.33
N VAL A 147 15.08 -17.13 1.96
CA VAL A 147 14.73 -17.16 3.38
C VAL A 147 13.24 -17.42 3.59
N LEU A 148 12.36 -16.64 2.94
CA LEU A 148 10.92 -16.75 3.21
C LEU A 148 10.33 -18.01 2.54
N ILE A 149 10.69 -18.29 1.30
CA ILE A 149 10.19 -19.45 0.57
C ILE A 149 11.09 -20.65 0.82
N GLY A 150 12.41 -20.50 0.65
CA GLY A 150 13.39 -21.56 0.78
C GLY A 150 13.69 -21.97 2.22
N ARG A 151 13.26 -21.20 3.21
CA ARG A 151 13.47 -21.42 4.65
C ARG A 151 14.95 -21.54 5.05
N ARG A 152 15.83 -20.92 4.26
CA ARG A 152 17.27 -20.93 4.50
C ARG A 152 17.63 -19.82 5.51
N LEU A 153 17.31 -20.03 6.78
CA LEU A 153 17.62 -19.06 7.85
C LEU A 153 19.13 -18.82 8.01
N ASP A 154 19.95 -19.80 7.63
CA ASP A 154 21.41 -19.68 7.60
C ASP A 154 21.90 -18.58 6.65
N LEU A 155 21.09 -18.21 5.65
CA LEU A 155 21.42 -17.15 4.68
C LEU A 155 20.95 -15.76 5.14
N LEU A 156 20.16 -15.66 6.20
CA LEU A 156 19.61 -14.39 6.66
C LEU A 156 20.67 -13.29 6.85
N PRO A 157 21.85 -13.56 7.41
CA PRO A 157 22.89 -12.54 7.57
C PRO A 157 23.40 -11.92 6.27
N ARG A 158 23.16 -12.55 5.12
CA ARG A 158 23.51 -11.96 3.81
C ARG A 158 22.62 -10.79 3.45
N TYR A 159 21.42 -10.72 4.02
CA TYR A 159 20.35 -9.79 3.63
C TYR A 159 20.03 -8.76 4.70
N VAL A 160 20.23 -9.11 5.96
CA VAL A 160 19.78 -8.32 7.09
C VAL A 160 20.94 -8.09 8.07
N ASP A 161 21.16 -6.83 8.42
CA ASP A 161 21.99 -6.46 9.55
C ASP A 161 21.14 -6.57 10.83
N ALA A 162 21.36 -7.64 11.59
CA ALA A 162 20.56 -7.94 12.78
C ALA A 162 20.71 -6.87 13.89
N GLU A 163 21.82 -6.13 13.91
CA GLU A 163 22.04 -5.09 14.92
C GLU A 163 21.28 -3.80 14.59
N HIS A 164 20.97 -3.56 13.30
CA HIS A 164 20.38 -2.32 12.84
C HIS A 164 19.00 -2.50 12.19
N LEU A 165 18.47 -3.72 12.16
CA LEU A 165 17.14 -3.94 11.62
C LEU A 165 16.08 -3.33 12.54
N ALA A 166 15.32 -2.37 11.98
CA ALA A 166 14.16 -1.83 12.66
C ALA A 166 12.94 -2.70 12.35
N GLN A 167 12.40 -3.37 13.35
CA GLN A 167 11.23 -4.22 13.22
C GLN A 167 9.98 -3.49 13.72
N HIS A 168 8.94 -3.46 12.91
CA HIS A 168 7.68 -2.74 13.20
C HIS A 168 6.49 -3.69 13.46
N ASN A 169 6.73 -4.99 13.41
CA ASN A 169 5.70 -6.01 13.66
C ASN A 169 5.61 -6.33 15.17
#